data_eb39e09cb0019a2e010cf462047540d0
#
_entry.id   eb39e09cb0019a2e010cf462047540d0
#
_cell.length_a   1.000
_cell.length_b   1.000
_cell.length_c   1.000
_cell.angle_alpha   90.00
_cell.angle_beta   90.00
_cell.angle_gamma   90.00
#
_symmetry.space_group_name_H-M   'P 1'
#
loop_
_entity.id
_entity.type
_entity.pdbx_description
1 polymer ?
#
loop_
_entity_poly.entity_id
_entity_poly.type
_entity_poly.pdbx_seq_one_letter_code
_entity_poly.pdbx_strand_id
1 'polypeptide(L)'
;MSYVVWDIETDSAQTDWATIIELGAILLDDNFKEKDRFSVRCRMPQDRVPSATALCINKSNVDLITKGNLSHYEMLVQVEKKFREWSPATFLGYSSINFDDEVLRKEFFKSLKKPYLTNTEGNSRHDALNIVKAAFAID
;
A
#
# COMPACT_ATOMS: atom_id res chain seq x y z
N MET A 1 -16.94 9.73 -9.71
CA MET A 1 -15.72 8.90 -9.67
C MET A 1 -15.07 9.05 -8.30
N SER A 2 -14.52 8.01 -7.75
CA SER A 2 -13.82 8.07 -6.45
C SER A 2 -12.34 7.85 -6.64
N TYR A 3 -11.53 8.44 -5.76
CA TYR A 3 -10.08 8.28 -5.76
C TYR A 3 -9.64 7.68 -4.43
N VAL A 4 -8.75 6.72 -4.49
CA VAL A 4 -8.09 6.15 -3.31
C VAL A 4 -6.62 6.55 -3.34
N VAL A 5 -6.21 7.44 -2.47
CA VAL A 5 -4.80 7.80 -2.28
C VAL A 5 -4.23 6.92 -1.19
N TRP A 6 -3.14 6.21 -1.48
CA TRP A 6 -2.60 5.20 -0.57
C TRP A 6 -1.08 5.13 -0.62
N ASP A 7 -0.52 4.62 0.45
CA ASP A 7 0.91 4.47 0.66
C ASP A 7 1.20 3.31 1.60
N ILE A 8 2.40 2.72 1.51
CA ILE A 8 2.83 1.61 2.36
C ILE A 8 4.16 1.90 3.04
N GLU A 9 4.35 1.26 4.19
CA GLU A 9 5.65 1.13 4.86
C GLU A 9 6.06 -0.34 4.87
N THR A 10 7.32 -0.60 4.54
CA THR A 10 7.85 -1.96 4.36
C THR A 10 9.11 -2.19 5.20
N ASP A 11 9.45 -3.45 5.37
CA ASP A 11 10.69 -3.89 6.02
C ASP A 11 11.94 -3.82 5.11
N SER A 12 11.75 -3.57 3.82
CA SER A 12 12.82 -3.54 2.82
C SER A 12 12.47 -2.67 1.61
N ALA A 13 13.48 -2.10 0.98
CA ALA A 13 13.31 -1.37 -0.29
C ALA A 13 13.30 -2.28 -1.53
N GLN A 14 13.55 -3.58 -1.37
CA GLN A 14 13.56 -4.52 -2.49
C GLN A 14 12.18 -5.14 -2.70
N THR A 15 11.54 -4.80 -3.79
CA THR A 15 10.16 -5.21 -4.11
C THR A 15 9.94 -6.72 -4.09
N ASP A 16 10.95 -7.52 -4.43
CA ASP A 16 10.82 -8.98 -4.44
C ASP A 16 10.72 -9.61 -3.05
N TRP A 17 11.28 -8.95 -2.05
CA TRP A 17 11.41 -9.45 -0.68
C TRP A 17 10.71 -8.59 0.36
N ALA A 18 10.23 -7.40 -0.04
CA ALA A 18 9.59 -6.47 0.88
C ALA A 18 8.30 -7.05 1.47
N THR A 19 8.13 -6.85 2.76
CA THR A 19 6.92 -7.17 3.50
C THR A 19 6.26 -5.87 3.95
N ILE A 20 4.97 -5.69 3.64
CA ILE A 20 4.21 -4.54 4.11
C ILE A 20 4.00 -4.67 5.62
N ILE A 21 4.35 -3.63 6.37
CA ILE A 21 4.15 -3.55 7.81
C ILE A 21 3.08 -2.53 8.19
N GLU A 22 2.82 -1.57 7.32
CA GLU A 22 1.77 -0.57 7.50
C GLU A 22 1.22 -0.14 6.13
N LEU A 23 -0.08 0.14 6.08
CA LEU A 23 -0.74 0.72 4.91
C LEU A 23 -1.70 1.80 5.37
N GLY A 24 -1.58 2.97 4.75
CA GLY A 24 -2.51 4.09 4.91
C GLY A 24 -3.22 4.38 3.60
N ALA A 25 -4.51 4.71 3.67
CA ALA A 25 -5.29 5.07 2.50
C ALA A 25 -6.42 6.05 2.85
N ILE A 26 -6.75 6.90 1.90
CA ILE A 26 -7.83 7.89 2.02
C ILE A 26 -8.72 7.77 0.79
N LEU A 27 -10.04 7.67 1.01
CA LEU A 27 -11.04 7.75 -0.05
C LEU A 27 -11.46 9.20 -0.25
N LEU A 28 -11.38 9.66 -1.48
CA LEU A 28 -11.82 10.99 -1.91
C LEU A 28 -12.99 10.86 -2.90
N ASP A 29 -13.89 11.83 -2.87
CA ASP A 29 -14.92 11.98 -3.90
C ASP A 29 -14.37 12.65 -5.17
N ASP A 30 -15.24 12.91 -6.15
CA ASP A 30 -14.90 13.56 -7.42
C ASP A 30 -14.49 15.03 -7.28
N ASN A 31 -14.71 15.65 -6.13
CA ASN A 31 -14.23 16.99 -5.78
C ASN A 31 -12.98 16.95 -4.88
N PHE A 32 -12.34 15.78 -4.76
CA PHE A 32 -11.17 15.54 -3.90
C PHE A 32 -11.42 15.80 -2.40
N LYS A 33 -12.67 15.70 -1.95
CA LYS A 33 -13.00 15.78 -0.53
C LYS A 33 -12.90 14.39 0.11
N GLU A 34 -12.30 14.33 1.29
CA GLU A 34 -12.19 13.10 2.07
C GLU A 34 -13.58 12.57 2.46
N LYS A 35 -13.81 11.29 2.15
CA LYS A 35 -15.03 10.54 2.51
C LYS A 35 -14.78 9.50 3.58
N ASP A 36 -13.63 8.86 3.54
CA ASP A 36 -13.26 7.80 4.47
C ASP A 36 -11.75 7.74 4.59
N ARG A 37 -11.27 7.13 5.66
CA ARG A 37 -9.84 6.96 5.94
C ARG A 37 -9.60 5.58 6.53
N PHE A 38 -8.51 4.96 6.11
CA PHE A 38 -8.11 3.66 6.58
C PHE A 38 -6.61 3.65 6.88
N SER A 39 -6.24 3.11 8.01
CA SER A 39 -4.85 2.86 8.36
C SER A 39 -4.77 1.57 9.14
N VAL A 40 -3.82 0.73 8.77
CA VAL A 40 -3.63 -0.57 9.40
C VAL A 40 -2.15 -0.90 9.50
N ARG A 41 -1.77 -1.50 10.61
CA ARG A 41 -0.41 -1.95 10.89
C ARG A 41 -0.45 -3.39 11.40
N CYS A 42 0.52 -4.19 10.99
CA CYS A 42 0.70 -5.55 11.51
C CYS A 42 2.02 -5.69 12.27
N ARG A 43 2.14 -6.77 13.03
CA ARG A 43 3.46 -7.24 13.47
C ARG A 43 4.18 -7.88 12.28
N MET A 44 5.49 -7.70 12.22
CA MET A 44 6.30 -8.32 11.19
C MET A 44 6.32 -9.84 11.36
N PRO A 45 6.25 -10.62 10.26
CA PRO A 45 6.42 -12.07 10.33
C PRO A 45 7.75 -12.47 10.98
N GLN A 46 7.73 -13.52 11.79
CA GLN A 46 8.90 -13.97 12.59
C GLN A 46 10.07 -14.49 11.74
N ASP A 47 9.80 -14.91 10.52
CA ASP A 47 10.79 -15.40 9.55
C ASP A 47 11.47 -14.29 8.74
N ARG A 48 11.18 -13.03 9.06
CA ARG A 48 11.72 -11.87 8.35
C ARG A 48 12.73 -11.09 9.17
N VAL A 49 13.79 -10.66 8.48
CA VAL A 49 14.79 -9.74 9.05
C VAL A 49 14.63 -8.39 8.36
N PRO A 50 14.25 -7.33 9.09
CA PRO A 50 14.05 -6.04 8.48
C PRO A 50 15.38 -5.40 8.08
N SER A 51 15.36 -4.62 7.02
CA SER A 51 16.49 -3.77 6.66
C SER A 51 16.64 -2.63 7.67
N ALA A 52 17.84 -2.44 8.20
CA ALA A 52 18.14 -1.34 9.11
C ALA A 52 17.83 0.03 8.45
N THR A 53 18.13 0.17 7.16
CA THR A 53 17.81 1.38 6.38
C THR A 53 16.31 1.63 6.32
N ALA A 54 15.50 0.60 6.04
CA ALA A 54 14.04 0.72 6.01
C ALA A 54 13.49 1.14 7.37
N LEU A 55 13.98 0.55 8.47
CA LEU A 55 13.57 0.93 9.82
C LEU A 55 13.88 2.38 10.16
N CYS A 56 15.04 2.88 9.73
CA CYS A 56 15.41 4.28 9.90
C CYS A 56 14.48 5.22 9.12
N ILE A 57 14.17 4.88 7.86
CA ILE A 57 13.29 5.67 7.00
C ILE A 57 11.86 5.71 7.59
N ASN A 58 11.34 4.56 7.99
CA ASN A 58 10.00 4.43 8.55
C ASN A 58 9.89 4.94 9.99
N LYS A 59 10.99 5.33 10.60
CA LYS A 59 11.07 5.67 12.03
C LYS A 59 10.55 4.55 12.92
N SER A 60 10.71 3.32 12.48
CA SER A 60 10.30 2.11 13.20
C SER A 60 11.45 1.56 14.04
N ASN A 61 11.11 0.90 15.12
CA ASN A 61 12.06 0.16 15.93
C ASN A 61 11.58 -1.30 16.10
N VAL A 62 12.42 -2.15 16.66
CA VAL A 62 12.14 -3.57 16.83
C VAL A 62 10.85 -3.79 17.63
N ASP A 63 10.60 -3.00 18.66
CA ASP A 63 9.38 -3.12 19.46
C ASP A 63 8.12 -2.82 18.65
N LEU A 64 8.15 -1.78 17.81
CA LEU A 64 7.01 -1.42 16.97
C LEU A 64 6.67 -2.50 15.93
N ILE A 65 7.68 -3.14 15.36
CA ILE A 65 7.48 -4.15 14.31
C ILE A 65 7.19 -5.55 14.85
N THR A 66 7.53 -5.83 16.11
CA THR A 66 7.32 -7.15 16.72
C THR A 66 6.07 -7.22 17.60
N LYS A 67 5.61 -6.08 18.12
CA LYS A 67 4.45 -5.97 18.99
C LYS A 67 3.28 -5.37 18.22
N GLY A 68 2.33 -6.18 17.82
CA GLY A 68 1.11 -5.76 17.14
C GLY A 68 0.01 -6.78 17.34
N ASN A 69 -1.24 -6.31 17.33
CA ASN A 69 -2.41 -7.19 17.53
C ASN A 69 -2.73 -7.99 16.26
N LEU A 70 -2.37 -7.49 15.08
CA LEU A 70 -2.66 -8.13 13.80
C LEU A 70 -1.46 -8.88 13.27
N SER A 71 -1.69 -10.09 12.75
CA SER A 71 -0.73 -10.76 11.89
C SER A 71 -0.67 -10.06 10.52
N HIS A 72 0.39 -10.34 9.78
CA HIS A 72 0.53 -9.84 8.41
C HIS A 72 -0.64 -10.29 7.52
N TYR A 73 -1.08 -11.55 7.62
CA TYR A 73 -2.22 -12.05 6.86
C TYR A 73 -3.53 -11.33 7.21
N GLU A 74 -3.83 -11.15 8.50
CA GLU A 74 -5.02 -10.42 8.95
C GLU A 74 -5.04 -8.97 8.44
N MET A 75 -3.87 -8.31 8.42
CA MET A 75 -3.74 -6.98 7.82
C MET A 75 -4.12 -7.00 6.34
N LEU A 76 -3.58 -7.95 5.56
CA LEU A 76 -3.90 -8.07 4.13
C LEU A 76 -5.39 -8.37 3.89
N VAL A 77 -6.03 -9.14 4.76
CA VAL A 77 -7.49 -9.37 4.71
C VAL A 77 -8.25 -8.06 4.89
N GLN A 78 -7.84 -7.23 5.84
CA GLN A 78 -8.48 -5.93 6.07
C GLN A 78 -8.25 -4.96 4.91
N VAL A 79 -7.05 -4.92 4.35
CA VAL A 79 -6.72 -4.10 3.16
C VAL A 79 -7.59 -4.51 1.98
N GLU A 80 -7.65 -5.81 1.66
CA GLU A 80 -8.49 -6.32 0.57
C GLU A 80 -9.96 -5.95 0.77
N LYS A 81 -10.49 -6.17 1.96
CA LYS A 81 -11.88 -5.84 2.30
C LYS A 81 -12.16 -4.35 2.10
N LYS A 82 -11.30 -3.49 2.61
CA LYS A 82 -11.46 -2.03 2.50
C LYS A 82 -11.35 -1.54 1.05
N PHE A 83 -10.40 -2.04 0.29
CA PHE A 83 -10.25 -1.68 -1.11
C PHE A 83 -11.42 -2.15 -1.97
N ARG A 84 -11.99 -3.33 -1.68
CA ARG A 84 -13.23 -3.78 -2.33
C ARG A 84 -14.43 -2.94 -1.97
N GLU A 85 -14.56 -2.54 -0.71
CA GLU A 85 -15.62 -1.64 -0.24
C GLU A 85 -15.60 -0.29 -0.97
N TRP A 86 -14.40 0.23 -1.26
CA TRP A 86 -14.20 1.49 -1.98
C TRP A 86 -14.23 1.36 -3.51
N SER A 87 -14.23 0.15 -4.03
CA SER A 87 -14.29 -0.10 -5.48
C SER A 87 -15.71 0.13 -6.03
N PRO A 88 -15.88 0.63 -7.27
CA PRO A 88 -14.82 1.00 -8.21
C PRO A 88 -14.21 2.38 -7.92
N ALA A 89 -12.90 2.50 -8.05
CA ALA A 89 -12.17 3.72 -7.78
C ALA A 89 -10.89 3.83 -8.63
N THR A 90 -10.34 5.04 -8.69
CA THR A 90 -8.99 5.27 -9.20
C THR A 90 -8.00 5.25 -8.03
N PHE A 91 -7.10 4.29 -8.03
CA PHE A 91 -6.05 4.15 -7.03
C PHE A 91 -4.84 5.00 -7.42
N LEU A 92 -4.42 5.88 -6.53
CA LEU A 92 -3.33 6.83 -6.72
C LEU A 92 -2.25 6.61 -5.65
N GLY A 93 -1.03 6.36 -6.10
CA GLY A 93 0.16 6.42 -5.26
C GLY A 93 1.13 7.49 -5.75
N TYR A 94 2.21 7.69 -5.04
CA TYR A 94 3.31 8.56 -5.47
C TYR A 94 4.58 7.72 -5.66
N SER A 95 5.12 7.70 -6.86
CA SER A 95 6.20 6.77 -7.27
C SER A 95 5.83 5.29 -7.06
N SER A 96 4.54 4.98 -7.10
CA SER A 96 3.96 3.72 -6.63
C SER A 96 4.07 2.57 -7.64
N ILE A 97 4.08 2.86 -8.94
CA ILE A 97 4.07 1.82 -9.97
C ILE A 97 5.27 0.87 -9.84
N ASN A 98 6.43 1.40 -9.48
CA ASN A 98 7.66 0.62 -9.36
C ASN A 98 7.90 0.08 -7.95
N PHE A 99 7.12 0.47 -6.96
CA PHE A 99 7.32 0.02 -5.58
C PHE A 99 6.02 -0.44 -4.91
N ASP A 100 5.15 0.47 -4.47
CA ASP A 100 3.96 0.14 -3.68
C ASP A 100 3.03 -0.84 -4.39
N ASP A 101 2.73 -0.59 -5.65
CA ASP A 101 1.88 -1.45 -6.47
C ASP A 101 2.50 -2.85 -6.65
N GLU A 102 3.80 -2.92 -6.89
CA GLU A 102 4.50 -4.19 -7.04
C GLU A 102 4.56 -4.99 -5.74
N VAL A 103 4.84 -4.32 -4.62
CA VAL A 103 4.86 -4.97 -3.31
C VAL A 103 3.47 -5.48 -2.96
N LEU A 104 2.42 -4.66 -3.07
CA LEU A 104 1.05 -5.07 -2.77
C LEU A 104 0.59 -6.24 -3.66
N ARG A 105 0.90 -6.18 -4.95
CA ARG A 105 0.59 -7.26 -5.89
C ARG A 105 1.20 -8.59 -5.45
N LYS A 106 2.48 -8.58 -5.11
CA LYS A 106 3.20 -9.77 -4.64
C LYS A 106 2.68 -10.29 -3.31
N GLU A 107 2.41 -9.40 -2.37
CA GLU A 107 1.85 -9.76 -1.08
C GLU A 107 0.45 -10.38 -1.22
N PHE A 108 -0.41 -9.82 -2.05
CA PHE A 108 -1.72 -10.41 -2.35
C PHE A 108 -1.59 -11.77 -3.02
N PHE A 109 -0.70 -11.91 -4.00
CA PHE A 109 -0.46 -13.19 -4.67
C PHE A 109 -0.01 -14.28 -3.68
N LYS A 110 0.98 -13.97 -2.85
CA LYS A 110 1.48 -14.89 -1.80
C LYS A 110 0.41 -15.29 -0.78
N SER A 111 -0.57 -14.43 -0.56
CA SER A 111 -1.68 -14.66 0.38
C SER A 111 -2.94 -15.22 -0.28
N LEU A 112 -2.82 -15.71 -1.52
CA LEU A 112 -3.91 -16.29 -2.31
C LEU A 112 -5.07 -15.31 -2.54
N LYS A 113 -4.76 -14.02 -2.65
CA LYS A 113 -5.68 -12.95 -2.98
C LYS A 113 -5.50 -12.49 -4.42
N LYS A 114 -6.47 -11.75 -4.95
CA LYS A 114 -6.36 -11.19 -6.31
C LYS A 114 -5.23 -10.14 -6.37
N PRO A 115 -4.13 -10.39 -7.11
CA PRO A 115 -2.96 -9.53 -7.08
C PRO A 115 -3.19 -8.16 -7.73
N TYR A 116 -4.13 -8.04 -8.64
CA TYR A 116 -4.39 -6.82 -9.41
C TYR A 116 -5.68 -6.09 -8.98
N LEU A 117 -6.07 -6.18 -7.72
CA LEU A 117 -7.30 -5.57 -7.22
C LEU A 117 -7.37 -4.06 -7.52
N THR A 118 -6.26 -3.34 -7.42
CA THR A 118 -6.19 -1.89 -7.69
C THR A 118 -6.32 -1.53 -9.17
N ASN A 119 -6.30 -2.51 -10.07
CA ASN A 119 -6.37 -2.30 -11.52
C ASN A 119 -7.34 -3.22 -12.25
N THR A 120 -8.27 -3.83 -11.55
CA THR A 120 -9.30 -4.73 -12.07
C THR A 120 -10.64 -4.43 -11.41
N GLU A 121 -11.71 -5.08 -11.87
CA GLU A 121 -13.06 -4.95 -11.29
C GLU A 121 -13.58 -3.49 -11.31
N GLY A 122 -13.27 -2.76 -12.39
CA GLY A 122 -13.66 -1.36 -12.53
C GLY A 122 -12.69 -0.36 -11.90
N ASN A 123 -11.64 -0.85 -11.25
CA ASN A 123 -10.57 0.00 -10.72
C ASN A 123 -9.53 0.33 -11.78
N SER A 124 -8.89 1.48 -11.62
CA SER A 124 -7.67 1.86 -12.36
C SER A 124 -6.62 2.34 -11.36
N ARG A 125 -5.35 2.19 -11.74
CA ARG A 125 -4.23 2.69 -10.91
C ARG A 125 -3.39 3.68 -11.68
N HIS A 126 -2.95 4.72 -11.00
CA HIS A 126 -2.09 5.76 -11.55
C HIS A 126 -1.03 6.17 -10.55
N ASP A 127 0.06 6.70 -11.07
CA ASP A 127 1.18 7.22 -10.29
C ASP A 127 1.20 8.74 -10.41
N ALA A 128 0.99 9.42 -9.29
CA ALA A 128 0.94 10.88 -9.25
C ALA A 128 2.28 11.51 -9.69
N LEU A 129 3.41 10.87 -9.41
CA LEU A 129 4.72 11.37 -9.86
C LEU A 129 4.81 11.39 -11.40
N ASN A 130 4.35 10.33 -12.05
CA ASN A 130 4.36 10.26 -13.51
C ASN A 130 3.41 11.30 -14.14
N ILE A 131 2.26 11.53 -13.53
CA ILE A 131 1.31 12.58 -13.96
C ILE A 131 1.95 13.96 -13.85
N VAL A 132 2.58 14.27 -12.72
CA VAL A 132 3.27 15.55 -12.50
C VAL A 132 4.42 15.73 -13.50
N LYS A 133 5.24 14.70 -13.69
CA LYS A 133 6.33 14.74 -14.68
C LYS A 133 5.81 15.03 -16.08
N ALA A 134 4.75 14.35 -16.50
CA ALA A 134 4.14 14.55 -17.81
C ALA A 134 3.53 15.97 -17.95
N ALA A 135 2.82 16.45 -16.92
CA ALA A 135 2.16 17.75 -16.94
C ALA A 135 3.14 18.94 -16.99
N PHE A 136 4.29 18.81 -16.30
CA PHE A 136 5.29 19.87 -16.22
C PHE A 136 6.53 19.60 -17.08
N ALA A 137 6.56 18.51 -17.86
CA ALA A 137 7.67 18.09 -18.71
C ALA A 137 9.02 18.08 -17.95
N ILE A 138 9.03 17.53 -16.76
CA ILE A 138 10.21 17.36 -15.91
C ILE A 138 10.69 15.91 -15.88
N ASP A 139 11.97 15.69 -15.69
CA ASP A 139 12.61 14.36 -15.63
C ASP A 139 12.51 13.70 -14.25
#